data_118633b85e00ce83096e53a34005f852
#
_entry.id   118633b85e00ce83096e53a34005f852
#
_cell.length_a   1.000
_cell.length_b   1.000
_cell.length_c   1.000
_cell.angle_alpha   90.00
_cell.angle_beta   90.00
_cell.angle_gamma   90.00
#
_symmetry.space_group_name_H-M   'P 1'
#
loop_
_entity.id
_entity.type
_entity.pdbx_description
1 polymer ?
#
loop_
_entity_poly.entity_id
_entity_poly.type
_entity_poly.pdbx_seq_one_letter_code
_entity_poly.pdbx_strand_id
1 'polypeptide(L)'
;MTAREQLAQFAAGSKALGKLCREYKNRSATVHLEELVGGALSFYAAAAVAKSGGVHVFVAEDRDAAAYLMNDFYNLLDERQVYFFPSSWKRSAAYGAEDAQGVVQRTATMHAVRNFPGKGYLVVCTYPEALAERVADAEALQRETIAVKVGDRISIEVLEQALVDAAFTRVDFVYEPGQYSVRGGIVDVFSFSESKPYRLDFFGDEVDSIRRFNISSQLSSDKLDRVEIIPDLNAGVPASAKVSFAQFAGAEASYWFYDADFVLRRVNDIRRRTLSDMEHPDQIDSLLTSRNSLLADLSGSRIFLLRDNLSLIHISEPTRLQL
;
A
#
# COMPACT_ATOMS: atom_id res chain seq x y z
N MET A 1 4.26 31.39 -4.87
CA MET A 1 4.10 30.47 -3.71
C MET A 1 3.55 29.16 -4.25
N THR A 2 4.27 28.07 -4.06
CA THR A 2 3.85 26.73 -4.49
C THR A 2 2.73 26.21 -3.61
N ALA A 3 1.99 25.18 -4.08
CA ALA A 3 0.94 24.55 -3.27
C ALA A 3 1.48 24.02 -1.93
N ARG A 4 2.70 23.49 -1.92
CA ARG A 4 3.39 23.01 -0.71
C ARG A 4 3.74 24.15 0.27
N GLU A 5 4.15 25.32 -0.22
CA GLU A 5 4.41 26.48 0.63
C GLU A 5 3.11 27.03 1.24
N GLN A 6 2.01 27.03 0.48
CA GLN A 6 0.69 27.40 0.98
C GLN A 6 0.21 26.42 2.04
N LEU A 7 0.41 25.12 1.83
CA LEU A 7 0.09 24.07 2.79
C LEU A 7 0.85 24.27 4.11
N ALA A 8 2.15 24.53 4.03
CA ALA A 8 3.00 24.73 5.21
C ALA A 8 2.56 25.97 6.00
N GLN A 9 2.23 27.09 5.32
CA GLN A 9 1.73 28.30 5.94
C GLN A 9 0.38 28.07 6.61
N PHE A 10 -0.56 27.38 5.95
CA PHE A 10 -1.85 26.98 6.51
C PHE A 10 -1.68 26.10 7.75
N ALA A 11 -0.82 25.07 7.66
CA ALA A 11 -0.55 24.17 8.76
C ALA A 11 0.03 24.87 10.00
N ALA A 12 0.80 25.94 9.82
CA ALA A 12 1.35 26.72 10.91
C ALA A 12 0.28 27.60 11.60
N GLY A 13 -0.67 28.17 10.84
CA GLY A 13 -1.65 29.16 11.33
C GLY A 13 -3.02 28.61 11.76
N SER A 14 -3.40 27.43 11.33
CA SER A 14 -4.75 26.90 11.54
C SER A 14 -4.96 26.38 12.97
N LYS A 15 -5.89 27.04 13.71
CA LYS A 15 -6.31 26.60 15.05
C LYS A 15 -7.09 25.27 14.99
N ALA A 16 -7.90 25.07 13.95
CA ALA A 16 -8.69 23.86 13.74
C ALA A 16 -7.75 22.65 13.50
N LEU A 17 -6.73 22.82 12.66
CA LEU A 17 -5.69 21.82 12.48
C LEU A 17 -4.92 21.52 13.78
N GLY A 18 -4.69 22.54 14.61
CA GLY A 18 -4.12 22.37 15.94
C GLY A 18 -4.96 21.51 16.88
N LYS A 19 -6.31 21.63 16.80
CA LYS A 19 -7.24 20.76 17.54
C LYS A 19 -7.15 19.32 17.00
N LEU A 20 -7.24 19.11 15.69
CA LEU A 20 -7.14 17.81 15.06
C LEU A 20 -5.86 17.08 15.45
N CYS A 21 -4.71 17.77 15.42
CA CYS A 21 -3.43 17.19 15.82
C CYS A 21 -3.33 16.86 17.32
N ARG A 22 -4.14 17.49 18.18
CA ARG A 22 -4.26 17.06 19.58
C ARG A 22 -5.06 15.78 19.72
N GLU A 23 -6.19 15.67 19.02
CA GLU A 23 -6.99 14.44 18.97
C GLU A 23 -6.21 13.28 18.35
N TYR A 24 -5.32 13.57 17.40
CA TYR A 24 -4.42 12.58 16.81
C TYR A 24 -3.53 11.86 17.84
N LYS A 25 -3.28 12.47 18.99
CA LYS A 25 -2.53 11.81 20.09
C LYS A 25 -3.34 10.74 20.81
N ASN A 26 -4.67 10.78 20.70
CA ASN A 26 -5.54 9.75 21.23
C ASN A 26 -5.66 8.59 20.24
N ARG A 27 -5.11 7.43 20.58
CA ARG A 27 -4.98 6.28 19.68
C ARG A 27 -6.30 5.63 19.28
N SER A 28 -7.36 5.81 20.07
CA SER A 28 -8.68 5.20 19.82
C SER A 28 -9.72 6.24 19.48
N ALA A 29 -9.31 7.43 19.01
CA ALA A 29 -10.25 8.49 18.70
C ALA A 29 -10.98 8.24 17.38
N THR A 30 -12.30 8.44 17.41
CA THR A 30 -13.09 8.69 16.19
C THR A 30 -13.37 10.17 16.10
N VAL A 31 -12.94 10.78 14.98
CA VAL A 31 -13.06 12.22 14.75
C VAL A 31 -13.95 12.47 13.54
N HIS A 32 -15.00 13.26 13.71
CA HIS A 32 -15.86 13.71 12.61
C HIS A 32 -15.35 15.06 12.09
N LEU A 33 -15.12 15.13 10.78
CA LEU A 33 -14.71 16.34 10.07
C LEU A 33 -15.89 16.80 9.21
N GLU A 34 -16.52 17.91 9.64
CA GLU A 34 -17.68 18.48 8.97
C GLU A 34 -17.27 19.66 8.07
N GLU A 35 -18.10 19.96 7.07
CA GLU A 35 -17.98 21.14 6.18
C GLU A 35 -16.77 21.16 5.22
N LEU A 36 -16.05 20.05 5.06
CA LEU A 36 -14.98 19.93 4.06
C LEU A 36 -15.55 19.50 2.69
N VAL A 37 -15.52 20.41 1.72
CA VAL A 37 -16.07 20.18 0.39
C VAL A 37 -14.99 20.31 -0.68
N GLY A 38 -14.98 19.37 -1.66
CA GLY A 38 -14.10 19.41 -2.81
C GLY A 38 -12.60 19.40 -2.43
N GLY A 39 -11.80 20.23 -3.09
CA GLY A 39 -10.34 20.33 -2.85
C GLY A 39 -9.94 20.79 -1.44
N ALA A 40 -10.86 21.37 -0.66
CA ALA A 40 -10.59 21.73 0.73
C ALA A 40 -10.29 20.50 1.59
N LEU A 41 -10.93 19.37 1.29
CA LEU A 41 -10.68 18.11 1.97
C LEU A 41 -9.23 17.64 1.77
N SER A 42 -8.78 17.53 0.53
CA SER A 42 -7.42 17.07 0.20
C SER A 42 -6.36 17.99 0.82
N PHE A 43 -6.62 19.32 0.76
CA PHE A 43 -5.71 20.31 1.31
C PHE A 43 -5.61 20.24 2.84
N TYR A 44 -6.75 20.12 3.53
CA TYR A 44 -6.79 20.01 4.98
C TYR A 44 -6.20 18.70 5.48
N ALA A 45 -6.53 17.59 4.81
CA ALA A 45 -5.99 16.28 5.11
C ALA A 45 -4.47 16.22 4.90
N ALA A 46 -3.96 16.79 3.79
CA ALA A 46 -2.52 16.89 3.55
C ALA A 46 -1.79 17.68 4.64
N ALA A 47 -2.39 18.80 5.11
CA ALA A 47 -1.83 19.58 6.21
C ALA A 47 -1.82 18.80 7.54
N ALA A 48 -2.88 18.03 7.80
CA ALA A 48 -2.96 17.16 8.97
C ALA A 48 -1.90 16.06 8.94
N VAL A 49 -1.76 15.38 7.81
CA VAL A 49 -0.75 14.34 7.55
C VAL A 49 0.66 14.88 7.75
N ALA A 50 1.00 15.99 7.11
CA ALA A 50 2.33 16.59 7.21
C ALA A 50 2.70 16.99 8.65
N LYS A 51 1.70 17.38 9.46
CA LYS A 51 1.90 17.84 10.83
C LYS A 51 1.89 16.69 11.86
N SER A 52 1.07 15.68 11.66
CA SER A 52 0.93 14.55 12.60
C SER A 52 1.97 13.46 12.38
N GLY A 53 2.39 13.27 11.12
CA GLY A 53 3.23 12.13 10.74
C GLY A 53 2.50 10.79 10.86
N GLY A 54 3.20 9.68 10.61
CA GLY A 54 2.64 8.34 10.69
C GLY A 54 2.06 7.82 9.37
N VAL A 55 1.44 6.65 9.42
CA VAL A 55 0.79 6.01 8.26
C VAL A 55 -0.68 6.44 8.22
N HIS A 56 -1.11 6.98 7.09
CA HIS A 56 -2.48 7.44 6.85
C HIS A 56 -3.11 6.69 5.67
N VAL A 57 -4.22 6.02 5.91
CA VAL A 57 -4.97 5.25 4.91
C VAL A 57 -6.27 6.00 4.59
N PHE A 58 -6.38 6.50 3.38
CA PHE A 58 -7.55 7.20 2.87
C PHE A 58 -8.42 6.25 2.07
N VAL A 59 -9.65 6.05 2.51
CA VAL A 59 -10.61 5.13 1.91
C VAL A 59 -11.70 5.92 1.20
N ALA A 60 -11.58 6.02 -0.11
CA ALA A 60 -12.56 6.66 -0.98
C ALA A 60 -13.74 5.72 -1.32
N GLU A 61 -14.74 6.22 -2.02
CA GLU A 61 -15.94 5.46 -2.39
C GLU A 61 -15.64 4.40 -3.47
N ASP A 62 -14.72 4.72 -4.38
CA ASP A 62 -14.31 3.83 -5.48
C ASP A 62 -12.85 4.09 -5.94
N ARG A 63 -12.42 3.31 -6.94
CA ARG A 63 -11.06 3.41 -7.51
C ARG A 63 -10.76 4.80 -8.08
N ASP A 64 -11.71 5.39 -8.78
CA ASP A 64 -11.50 6.64 -9.48
C ASP A 64 -11.39 7.80 -8.48
N ALA A 65 -12.27 7.83 -7.47
CA ALA A 65 -12.19 8.77 -6.35
C ALA A 65 -10.87 8.62 -5.58
N ALA A 66 -10.40 7.40 -5.32
CA ALA A 66 -9.12 7.15 -4.67
C ALA A 66 -7.93 7.63 -5.53
N ALA A 67 -8.00 7.45 -6.86
CA ALA A 67 -6.96 7.93 -7.77
C ALA A 67 -6.92 9.46 -7.86
N TYR A 68 -8.08 10.13 -7.87
CA TYR A 68 -8.15 11.60 -7.80
C TYR A 68 -7.55 12.12 -6.50
N LEU A 69 -7.89 11.51 -5.37
CA LEU A 69 -7.35 11.89 -4.07
C LEU A 69 -5.82 11.69 -4.00
N MET A 70 -5.31 10.59 -4.56
CA MET A 70 -3.86 10.36 -4.70
C MET A 70 -3.19 11.47 -5.51
N ASN A 71 -3.79 11.88 -6.64
CA ASN A 71 -3.25 12.95 -7.47
C ASN A 71 -3.22 14.28 -6.73
N ASP A 72 -4.24 14.59 -5.94
CA ASP A 72 -4.23 15.75 -5.07
C ASP A 72 -3.05 15.72 -4.09
N PHE A 73 -2.83 14.57 -3.44
CA PHE A 73 -1.72 14.39 -2.51
C PHE A 73 -0.35 14.47 -3.19
N TYR A 74 -0.20 14.00 -4.43
CA TYR A 74 1.05 14.17 -5.21
C TYR A 74 1.41 15.65 -5.40
N ASN A 75 0.41 16.52 -5.59
CA ASN A 75 0.61 17.94 -5.73
C ASN A 75 0.92 18.66 -4.41
N LEU A 76 0.40 18.14 -3.29
CA LEU A 76 0.47 18.78 -1.98
C LEU A 76 1.61 18.24 -1.10
N LEU A 77 1.97 16.96 -1.26
CA LEU A 77 2.94 16.24 -0.44
C LEU A 77 4.14 15.75 -1.27
N ASP A 78 5.11 15.09 -0.64
CA ASP A 78 6.17 14.39 -1.36
C ASP A 78 5.58 13.12 -2.03
N GLU A 79 5.59 13.08 -3.35
CA GLU A 79 5.03 11.98 -4.14
C GLU A 79 5.62 10.61 -3.77
N ARG A 80 6.88 10.56 -3.30
CA ARG A 80 7.55 9.34 -2.84
C ARG A 80 6.95 8.74 -1.57
N GLN A 81 6.10 9.49 -0.86
CA GLN A 81 5.42 9.09 0.36
C GLN A 81 3.92 8.84 0.13
N VAL A 82 3.45 8.87 -1.11
CA VAL A 82 2.04 8.68 -1.46
C VAL A 82 1.90 7.44 -2.34
N TYR A 83 1.10 6.49 -1.89
CA TYR A 83 0.92 5.19 -2.51
C TYR A 83 -0.54 4.95 -2.88
N PHE A 84 -0.75 4.22 -3.96
CA PHE A 84 -2.05 3.70 -4.35
C PHE A 84 -2.14 2.22 -4.02
N PHE A 85 -3.17 1.83 -3.29
CA PHE A 85 -3.43 0.45 -2.93
C PHE A 85 -4.71 -0.02 -3.63
N PRO A 86 -4.62 -0.55 -4.88
CA PRO A 86 -5.76 -0.99 -5.67
C PRO A 86 -6.15 -2.43 -5.34
N SER A 87 -7.28 -2.88 -5.92
CA SER A 87 -7.60 -4.29 -6.08
C SER A 87 -6.59 -4.97 -7.00
N SER A 88 -6.23 -6.21 -6.70
CA SER A 88 -5.39 -7.06 -7.56
C SER A 88 -6.17 -7.67 -8.72
N TRP A 89 -7.50 -7.52 -8.77
CA TRP A 89 -8.37 -8.13 -9.78
C TRP A 89 -8.89 -7.13 -10.81
N LYS A 90 -9.04 -7.60 -12.05
CA LYS A 90 -9.60 -6.78 -13.14
C LYS A 90 -11.08 -6.52 -12.92
N ARG A 91 -11.53 -5.27 -13.12
CA ARG A 91 -12.93 -4.82 -12.99
C ARG A 91 -13.94 -5.58 -13.88
N SER A 92 -13.51 -6.08 -15.04
CA SER A 92 -14.38 -6.62 -16.10
C SER A 92 -14.32 -8.14 -16.25
N ALA A 93 -13.50 -8.81 -15.44
CA ALA A 93 -13.34 -10.25 -15.52
C ALA A 93 -14.08 -10.94 -14.37
N ALA A 94 -14.41 -12.22 -14.58
CA ALA A 94 -14.80 -13.09 -13.48
C ALA A 94 -13.75 -13.02 -12.39
N TYR A 95 -14.18 -13.13 -11.14
CA TYR A 95 -13.29 -13.07 -9.97
C TYR A 95 -12.10 -14.01 -10.16
N GLY A 96 -10.88 -13.49 -10.08
CA GLY A 96 -9.65 -14.28 -10.29
C GLY A 96 -8.80 -13.89 -11.49
N ALA A 97 -9.24 -12.96 -12.36
CA ALA A 97 -8.36 -12.43 -13.39
C ALA A 97 -7.53 -11.27 -12.80
N GLU A 98 -6.22 -11.50 -12.65
CA GLU A 98 -5.29 -10.56 -12.04
C GLU A 98 -5.03 -9.32 -12.91
N ASP A 99 -4.89 -8.18 -12.22
CA ASP A 99 -4.36 -6.93 -12.77
C ASP A 99 -2.88 -6.82 -12.36
N ALA A 100 -1.97 -7.14 -13.27
CA ALA A 100 -0.54 -7.14 -12.98
C ALA A 100 -0.04 -5.78 -12.43
N GLN A 101 -0.59 -4.66 -12.92
CA GLN A 101 -0.27 -3.34 -12.38
C GLN A 101 -0.81 -3.17 -10.96
N GLY A 102 -2.01 -3.67 -10.70
CA GLY A 102 -2.60 -3.67 -9.36
C GLY A 102 -1.76 -4.47 -8.37
N VAL A 103 -1.28 -5.65 -8.76
CA VAL A 103 -0.38 -6.48 -7.93
C VAL A 103 0.88 -5.73 -7.55
N VAL A 104 1.54 -5.08 -8.52
CA VAL A 104 2.75 -4.28 -8.28
C VAL A 104 2.48 -3.13 -7.31
N GLN A 105 1.42 -2.36 -7.52
CA GLN A 105 1.07 -1.23 -6.65
C GLN A 105 0.73 -1.68 -5.22
N ARG A 106 0.03 -2.81 -5.06
CA ARG A 106 -0.25 -3.40 -3.74
C ARG A 106 1.04 -3.81 -3.04
N THR A 107 1.90 -4.56 -3.72
CA THR A 107 3.17 -5.04 -3.17
C THR A 107 4.08 -3.88 -2.78
N ALA A 108 4.20 -2.85 -3.63
CA ALA A 108 4.96 -1.64 -3.32
C ALA A 108 4.40 -0.90 -2.08
N THR A 109 3.06 -0.80 -1.96
CA THR A 109 2.42 -0.19 -0.79
C THR A 109 2.69 -0.98 0.48
N MET A 110 2.53 -2.31 0.44
CA MET A 110 2.82 -3.19 1.59
C MET A 110 4.27 -3.08 2.03
N HIS A 111 5.20 -3.09 1.08
CA HIS A 111 6.63 -2.90 1.34
C HIS A 111 6.91 -1.55 2.02
N ALA A 112 6.31 -0.46 1.51
CA ALA A 112 6.47 0.88 2.07
C ALA A 112 5.88 1.00 3.49
N VAL A 113 4.69 0.45 3.73
CA VAL A 113 4.04 0.45 5.06
C VAL A 113 4.88 -0.32 6.06
N ARG A 114 5.37 -1.51 5.69
CA ARG A 114 6.20 -2.33 6.57
C ARG A 114 7.51 -1.66 6.92
N ASN A 115 8.18 -1.04 5.95
CA ASN A 115 9.48 -0.40 6.12
C ASN A 115 9.37 1.07 6.55
N PHE A 116 8.17 1.52 6.96
CA PHE A 116 7.99 2.89 7.43
C PHE A 116 8.84 3.16 8.68
N PRO A 117 9.76 4.14 8.65
CA PRO A 117 10.76 4.32 9.72
C PRO A 117 10.20 4.97 10.99
N GLY A 118 8.88 5.19 11.09
CA GLY A 118 8.24 5.88 12.21
C GLY A 118 8.50 7.39 12.27
N LYS A 119 9.18 7.96 11.28
CA LYS A 119 9.43 9.41 11.14
C LYS A 119 8.90 9.91 9.80
N GLY A 120 8.34 11.12 9.80
CA GLY A 120 7.65 11.65 8.64
C GLY A 120 6.25 11.05 8.49
N TYR A 121 5.76 10.95 7.29
CA TYR A 121 4.43 10.42 6.98
C TYR A 121 4.47 9.46 5.79
N LEU A 122 3.45 8.62 5.70
CA LEU A 122 3.16 7.78 4.54
C LEU A 122 1.64 7.82 4.28
N VAL A 123 1.25 8.08 3.04
CA VAL A 123 -0.14 8.15 2.61
C VAL A 123 -0.47 6.97 1.72
N VAL A 124 -1.57 6.30 2.00
CA VAL A 124 -2.13 5.22 1.18
C VAL A 124 -3.54 5.61 0.75
N CYS A 125 -3.78 5.70 -0.55
CA CYS A 125 -5.11 5.91 -1.12
C CYS A 125 -5.68 4.60 -1.59
N THR A 126 -6.90 4.26 -1.16
CA THR A 126 -7.54 2.97 -1.43
C THR A 126 -9.08 3.09 -1.49
N TYR A 127 -9.76 1.98 -1.70
CA TYR A 127 -11.20 1.90 -1.88
C TYR A 127 -11.73 0.51 -1.44
N PRO A 128 -13.06 0.30 -1.33
CA PRO A 128 -13.64 -0.90 -0.70
C PRO A 128 -13.21 -2.22 -1.31
N GLU A 129 -13.12 -2.32 -2.64
CA GLU A 129 -12.71 -3.55 -3.33
C GLU A 129 -11.30 -3.97 -2.93
N ALA A 130 -10.38 -3.00 -2.85
CA ALA A 130 -9.00 -3.25 -2.46
C ALA A 130 -8.87 -3.64 -0.98
N LEU A 131 -9.66 -3.00 -0.09
CA LEU A 131 -9.68 -3.33 1.34
C LEU A 131 -10.34 -4.68 1.64
N ALA A 132 -11.27 -5.13 0.79
CA ALA A 132 -11.91 -6.42 0.93
C ALA A 132 -10.91 -7.57 0.73
N GLU A 133 -9.91 -7.38 -0.13
CA GLU A 133 -8.91 -8.41 -0.43
C GLU A 133 -7.92 -8.57 0.72
N ARG A 134 -7.66 -9.82 1.10
CA ARG A 134 -6.59 -10.14 2.04
C ARG A 134 -5.23 -10.04 1.39
N VAL A 135 -4.23 -9.79 2.21
CA VAL A 135 -2.82 -9.64 1.84
C VAL A 135 -1.96 -10.61 2.64
N ALA A 136 -0.77 -10.91 2.15
CA ALA A 136 0.24 -11.60 2.94
C ALA A 136 0.52 -10.85 4.25
N ASP A 137 0.67 -11.55 5.35
CA ASP A 137 1.07 -10.93 6.60
C ASP A 137 2.54 -10.45 6.56
N ALA A 138 2.96 -9.73 7.59
CA ALA A 138 4.29 -9.14 7.64
C ALA A 138 5.41 -10.21 7.71
N GLU A 139 5.13 -11.37 8.29
CA GLU A 139 6.09 -12.47 8.37
C GLU A 139 6.24 -13.16 7.02
N ALA A 140 5.13 -13.40 6.31
CA ALA A 140 5.15 -13.94 4.95
C ALA A 140 5.88 -12.99 3.99
N LEU A 141 5.56 -11.69 4.02
CA LEU A 141 6.28 -10.69 3.23
C LEU A 141 7.79 -10.75 3.49
N GLN A 142 8.20 -10.90 4.75
CA GLN A 142 9.62 -10.98 5.10
C GLN A 142 10.27 -12.27 4.59
N ARG A 143 9.61 -13.38 4.76
CA ARG A 143 10.13 -14.69 4.37
C ARG A 143 10.31 -14.79 2.86
N GLU A 144 9.36 -14.26 2.10
CA GLU A 144 9.37 -14.30 0.64
C GLU A 144 10.28 -13.21 0.02
N THR A 145 10.79 -12.26 0.81
CA THR A 145 11.67 -11.18 0.33
C THR A 145 13.11 -11.67 0.19
N ILE A 146 13.67 -11.59 -1.01
CA ILE A 146 15.09 -11.86 -1.28
C ILE A 146 15.86 -10.53 -1.12
N ALA A 147 16.68 -10.42 -0.08
CA ALA A 147 17.49 -9.24 0.17
C ALA A 147 18.91 -9.46 -0.34
N VAL A 148 19.43 -8.50 -1.11
CA VAL A 148 20.81 -8.54 -1.65
C VAL A 148 21.45 -7.18 -1.44
N LYS A 149 22.71 -7.16 -0.97
CA LYS A 149 23.51 -5.92 -0.81
C LYS A 149 24.85 -6.03 -1.51
N VAL A 150 25.43 -4.91 -1.82
CA VAL A 150 26.81 -4.84 -2.35
C VAL A 150 27.79 -5.45 -1.35
N GLY A 151 28.69 -6.31 -1.85
CA GLY A 151 29.64 -7.08 -1.05
C GLY A 151 29.13 -8.39 -0.49
N ASP A 152 27.85 -8.75 -0.73
CA ASP A 152 27.34 -10.09 -0.37
C ASP A 152 28.06 -11.16 -1.20
N ARG A 153 28.43 -12.25 -0.53
CA ARG A 153 29.03 -13.43 -1.16
C ARG A 153 27.93 -14.46 -1.39
N ILE A 154 27.38 -14.43 -2.59
CA ILE A 154 26.35 -15.32 -3.05
C ILE A 154 26.64 -15.65 -4.53
N SER A 155 26.64 -16.91 -4.91
CA SER A 155 26.83 -17.25 -6.33
C SER A 155 25.58 -16.91 -7.14
N ILE A 156 25.76 -16.65 -8.44
CA ILE A 156 24.64 -16.36 -9.36
C ILE A 156 23.65 -17.52 -9.36
N GLU A 157 24.12 -18.78 -9.29
CA GLU A 157 23.28 -19.98 -9.29
C GLU A 157 22.39 -20.04 -8.05
N VAL A 158 22.90 -19.64 -6.87
CA VAL A 158 22.12 -19.59 -5.63
C VAL A 158 21.06 -18.51 -5.71
N LEU A 159 21.40 -17.32 -6.24
CA LEU A 159 20.42 -16.26 -6.45
C LEU A 159 19.38 -16.67 -7.50
N GLU A 160 19.80 -17.30 -8.60
CA GLU A 160 18.89 -17.80 -9.63
C GLU A 160 17.93 -18.84 -9.07
N GLN A 161 18.39 -19.79 -8.25
CA GLN A 161 17.53 -20.77 -7.61
C GLN A 161 16.49 -20.09 -6.70
N ALA A 162 16.90 -19.09 -5.90
CA ALA A 162 15.99 -18.34 -5.05
C ALA A 162 14.91 -17.59 -5.87
N LEU A 163 15.28 -17.06 -7.05
CA LEU A 163 14.32 -16.42 -7.96
C LEU A 163 13.35 -17.43 -8.57
N VAL A 164 13.82 -18.61 -8.94
CA VAL A 164 12.98 -19.72 -9.44
C VAL A 164 12.00 -20.18 -8.36
N ASP A 165 12.47 -20.38 -7.12
CA ASP A 165 11.65 -20.80 -5.99
C ASP A 165 10.59 -19.73 -5.65
N ALA A 166 10.91 -18.46 -5.87
CA ALA A 166 10.01 -17.31 -5.75
C ALA A 166 9.12 -17.09 -7.00
N ALA A 167 9.06 -18.06 -7.93
CA ALA A 167 8.25 -18.05 -9.13
C ALA A 167 8.55 -16.90 -10.13
N PHE A 168 9.78 -16.38 -10.14
CA PHE A 168 10.24 -15.49 -11.20
C PHE A 168 10.49 -16.28 -12.49
N THR A 169 10.17 -15.69 -13.63
CA THR A 169 10.33 -16.27 -14.95
C THR A 169 11.65 -15.80 -15.59
N ARG A 170 12.48 -16.78 -16.03
CA ARG A 170 13.69 -16.48 -16.78
C ARG A 170 13.38 -16.02 -18.20
N VAL A 171 14.00 -14.91 -18.62
CA VAL A 171 13.87 -14.33 -19.96
C VAL A 171 15.23 -13.86 -20.47
N ASP A 172 15.35 -13.56 -21.78
CA ASP A 172 16.58 -13.02 -22.34
C ASP A 172 16.78 -11.55 -21.91
N PHE A 173 15.71 -10.76 -21.85
CA PHE A 173 15.67 -9.38 -21.39
C PHE A 173 14.46 -9.15 -20.52
N VAL A 174 14.66 -8.39 -19.44
CA VAL A 174 13.60 -8.10 -18.47
C VAL A 174 12.75 -6.92 -18.94
N TYR A 175 11.43 -7.12 -19.00
CA TYR A 175 10.44 -6.10 -19.41
C TYR A 175 9.34 -5.88 -18.38
N GLU A 176 8.99 -6.91 -17.60
CA GLU A 176 7.84 -6.90 -16.70
C GLU A 176 8.23 -7.40 -15.31
N PRO A 177 7.53 -6.98 -14.24
CA PRO A 177 7.70 -7.55 -12.90
C PRO A 177 7.55 -9.07 -12.89
N GLY A 178 8.33 -9.74 -12.07
CA GLY A 178 8.39 -11.20 -12.00
C GLY A 178 9.32 -11.83 -13.05
N GLN A 179 10.04 -11.03 -13.83
CA GLN A 179 11.04 -11.53 -14.77
C GLN A 179 12.46 -11.35 -14.24
N TYR A 180 13.35 -12.26 -14.62
CA TYR A 180 14.79 -12.12 -14.43
C TYR A 180 15.59 -12.61 -15.64
N SER A 181 16.83 -12.16 -15.77
CA SER A 181 17.76 -12.53 -16.84
C SER A 181 19.17 -12.68 -16.28
N VAL A 182 19.89 -13.69 -16.72
CA VAL A 182 21.29 -13.92 -16.36
C VAL A 182 22.14 -13.89 -17.64
N ARG A 183 23.12 -12.98 -17.67
CA ARG A 183 24.03 -12.80 -18.81
C ARG A 183 25.46 -12.60 -18.32
N GLY A 184 26.27 -13.69 -18.34
CA GLY A 184 27.62 -13.67 -17.77
C GLY A 184 27.58 -13.35 -16.28
N GLY A 185 28.27 -12.30 -15.85
CA GLY A 185 28.30 -11.81 -14.47
C GLY A 185 27.19 -10.84 -14.12
N ILE A 186 26.12 -10.74 -14.93
CA ILE A 186 25.02 -9.76 -14.71
C ILE A 186 23.72 -10.52 -14.48
N VAL A 187 23.03 -10.14 -13.40
CA VAL A 187 21.65 -10.57 -13.13
C VAL A 187 20.73 -9.34 -13.16
N ASP A 188 19.81 -9.32 -14.11
CA ASP A 188 18.72 -8.34 -14.15
C ASP A 188 17.47 -8.96 -13.54
N VAL A 189 16.77 -8.24 -12.67
CA VAL A 189 15.55 -8.74 -12.02
C VAL A 189 14.53 -7.60 -11.80
N PHE A 190 13.25 -7.90 -12.05
CA PHE A 190 12.18 -6.93 -11.84
C PHE A 190 11.27 -7.38 -10.70
N SER A 191 11.48 -6.78 -9.52
CA SER A 191 10.66 -6.99 -8.33
C SER A 191 9.23 -6.49 -8.52
N PHE A 192 8.26 -7.12 -7.87
CA PHE A 192 6.87 -6.63 -7.81
C PHE A 192 6.69 -5.39 -6.93
N SER A 193 7.69 -4.97 -6.18
CA SER A 193 7.62 -3.75 -5.35
C SER A 193 8.14 -2.49 -6.02
N GLU A 194 8.62 -2.57 -7.25
CA GLU A 194 9.36 -1.49 -7.90
C GLU A 194 8.81 -1.14 -9.28
N SER A 195 9.02 0.11 -9.70
CA SER A 195 8.66 0.58 -11.03
C SER A 195 9.78 0.41 -12.07
N LYS A 196 10.99 0.06 -11.63
CA LYS A 196 12.18 -0.18 -12.47
C LYS A 196 12.89 -1.44 -12.01
N PRO A 197 13.43 -2.24 -12.95
CA PRO A 197 14.21 -3.41 -12.60
C PRO A 197 15.58 -3.04 -12.01
N TYR A 198 16.15 -4.00 -11.32
CA TYR A 198 17.48 -3.98 -10.78
C TYR A 198 18.46 -4.72 -11.69
N ARG A 199 19.69 -4.21 -11.75
CA ARG A 199 20.85 -4.86 -12.35
C ARG A 199 21.90 -5.07 -11.26
N LEU A 200 22.24 -6.33 -11.03
CA LEU A 200 23.26 -6.78 -10.11
C LEU A 200 24.46 -7.23 -10.92
N ASP A 201 25.61 -6.60 -10.73
CA ASP A 201 26.86 -7.01 -11.34
C ASP A 201 27.64 -7.86 -10.34
N PHE A 202 28.18 -8.96 -10.80
CA PHE A 202 28.94 -9.91 -9.99
C PHE A 202 30.41 -9.95 -10.44
N PHE A 203 31.31 -10.01 -9.45
CA PHE A 203 32.69 -10.37 -9.66
C PHE A 203 32.99 -11.71 -8.97
N GLY A 204 33.00 -12.81 -9.75
CA GLY A 204 32.93 -14.15 -9.18
C GLY A 204 31.62 -14.36 -8.41
N ASP A 205 31.71 -14.75 -7.15
CA ASP A 205 30.58 -14.97 -6.24
C ASP A 205 30.29 -13.74 -5.33
N GLU A 206 30.81 -12.57 -5.66
CA GLU A 206 30.58 -11.36 -4.89
C GLU A 206 29.75 -10.35 -5.69
N VAL A 207 28.74 -9.75 -5.05
CA VAL A 207 27.93 -8.66 -5.64
C VAL A 207 28.77 -7.40 -5.65
N ASP A 208 29.27 -6.99 -6.82
CA ASP A 208 30.15 -5.83 -7.01
C ASP A 208 29.36 -4.52 -7.01
N SER A 209 28.23 -4.50 -7.73
CA SER A 209 27.38 -3.32 -7.78
C SER A 209 25.91 -3.64 -8.01
N ILE A 210 25.04 -2.75 -7.54
CA ILE A 210 23.58 -2.83 -7.75
C ILE A 210 23.11 -1.50 -8.31
N ARG A 211 22.29 -1.54 -9.37
CA ARG A 211 21.75 -0.34 -10.03
C ARG A 211 20.31 -0.56 -10.47
N ARG A 212 19.51 0.49 -10.53
CA ARG A 212 18.29 0.50 -11.33
C ARG A 212 18.63 0.73 -12.78
N PHE A 213 17.80 0.23 -13.70
CA PHE A 213 17.94 0.53 -15.11
C PHE A 213 16.60 0.81 -15.78
N ASN A 214 16.62 1.48 -16.92
CA ASN A 214 15.45 1.77 -17.72
C ASN A 214 15.24 0.66 -18.75
N ILE A 215 14.04 0.10 -18.80
CA ILE A 215 13.67 -1.03 -19.67
C ILE A 215 13.88 -0.71 -21.15
N SER A 216 13.44 0.48 -21.59
CA SER A 216 13.45 0.86 -23.01
C SER A 216 14.87 1.17 -23.51
N SER A 217 15.68 1.87 -22.72
CA SER A 217 17.04 2.28 -23.10
C SER A 217 18.12 1.26 -22.64
N GLN A 218 17.79 0.35 -21.74
CA GLN A 218 18.71 -0.57 -21.06
C GLN A 218 19.86 0.13 -20.30
N LEU A 219 19.76 1.46 -20.12
CA LEU A 219 20.77 2.26 -19.42
C LEU A 219 20.53 2.21 -17.91
N SER A 220 21.61 1.96 -17.19
CA SER A 220 21.60 2.02 -15.71
C SER A 220 21.42 3.46 -15.24
N SER A 221 20.68 3.63 -14.13
CA SER A 221 20.44 4.92 -13.48
C SER A 221 21.07 4.93 -12.08
N ASP A 222 20.25 4.86 -11.06
CA ASP A 222 20.66 5.04 -9.67
C ASP A 222 21.50 3.86 -9.16
N LYS A 223 22.59 4.15 -8.47
CA LYS A 223 23.33 3.15 -7.69
C LYS A 223 22.63 2.91 -6.35
N LEU A 224 22.62 1.66 -5.91
CA LEU A 224 22.00 1.22 -4.68
C LEU A 224 23.01 0.38 -3.89
N ASP A 225 22.98 0.50 -2.57
CA ASP A 225 23.81 -0.34 -1.70
C ASP A 225 23.13 -1.68 -1.36
N ARG A 226 21.79 -1.68 -1.41
CA ARG A 226 20.95 -2.85 -1.10
C ARG A 226 19.66 -2.80 -1.89
N VAL A 227 19.13 -3.98 -2.21
CA VAL A 227 17.80 -4.16 -2.80
C VAL A 227 17.01 -5.24 -2.06
N GLU A 228 15.69 -5.14 -2.16
CA GLU A 228 14.75 -6.17 -1.72
C GLU A 228 13.93 -6.59 -2.95
N ILE A 229 14.08 -7.84 -3.34
CA ILE A 229 13.37 -8.44 -4.47
C ILE A 229 12.17 -9.18 -3.89
N ILE A 230 10.97 -8.70 -4.20
CA ILE A 230 9.71 -9.22 -3.67
C ILE A 230 8.96 -9.90 -4.82
N PRO A 231 8.54 -11.17 -4.66
CA PRO A 231 7.73 -11.89 -5.62
C PRO A 231 6.27 -11.43 -5.62
N ASP A 232 5.45 -12.06 -6.49
CA ASP A 232 4.00 -11.96 -6.36
C ASP A 232 3.52 -12.68 -5.10
N LEU A 233 3.06 -11.89 -4.14
CA LEU A 233 2.56 -12.39 -2.85
C LEU A 233 1.13 -12.95 -2.91
N ASN A 234 0.42 -12.79 -4.02
CA ASN A 234 -0.94 -13.31 -4.16
C ASN A 234 -0.92 -14.83 -4.42
N ALA A 235 0.04 -15.30 -5.23
CA ALA A 235 0.06 -16.66 -5.74
C ALA A 235 0.71 -17.69 -4.78
N GLY A 236 1.73 -17.31 -4.00
CA GLY A 236 2.56 -18.25 -3.23
C GLY A 236 2.25 -18.34 -1.73
N VAL A 237 1.43 -17.43 -1.18
CA VAL A 237 1.21 -17.31 0.26
C VAL A 237 0.02 -18.16 0.72
N PRO A 238 0.19 -19.06 1.71
CA PRO A 238 -0.89 -19.89 2.21
C PRO A 238 -1.98 -19.06 2.90
N ALA A 239 -3.21 -19.56 2.88
CA ALA A 239 -4.38 -18.90 3.46
C ALA A 239 -4.18 -18.47 4.93
N SER A 240 -3.46 -19.27 5.72
CA SER A 240 -3.15 -19.00 7.13
C SER A 240 -2.21 -17.82 7.35
N ALA A 241 -1.47 -17.42 6.33
CA ALA A 241 -0.56 -16.27 6.34
C ALA A 241 -1.15 -15.06 5.59
N LYS A 242 -2.48 -15.01 5.42
CA LYS A 242 -3.19 -13.87 4.82
C LYS A 242 -4.05 -13.15 5.85
N VAL A 243 -3.92 -11.83 5.89
CA VAL A 243 -4.62 -10.94 6.83
C VAL A 243 -5.35 -9.82 6.07
N SER A 244 -6.21 -9.05 6.74
CA SER A 244 -6.72 -7.82 6.15
C SER A 244 -5.61 -6.78 6.01
N PHE A 245 -5.76 -5.83 5.08
CA PHE A 245 -4.81 -4.71 5.00
C PHE A 245 -4.81 -3.86 6.28
N ALA A 246 -5.95 -3.79 6.99
CA ALA A 246 -6.04 -3.08 8.27
C ALA A 246 -5.17 -3.75 9.34
N GLN A 247 -5.22 -5.06 9.44
CA GLN A 247 -4.36 -5.83 10.36
C GLN A 247 -2.88 -5.70 9.95
N PHE A 248 -2.57 -5.76 8.65
CA PHE A 248 -1.20 -5.60 8.14
C PHE A 248 -0.60 -4.23 8.48
N ALA A 249 -1.36 -3.15 8.28
CA ALA A 249 -0.91 -1.78 8.57
C ALA A 249 -0.82 -1.50 10.08
N GLY A 250 -1.51 -2.27 10.90
CA GLY A 250 -1.45 -2.22 12.35
C GLY A 250 -2.24 -1.07 12.98
N ALA A 251 -2.41 -1.12 14.30
CA ALA A 251 -3.22 -0.14 15.05
C ALA A 251 -2.64 1.29 15.09
N GLU A 252 -1.37 1.47 14.72
CA GLU A 252 -0.75 2.81 14.64
C GLU A 252 -1.16 3.57 13.37
N ALA A 253 -1.69 2.89 12.35
CA ALA A 253 -2.21 3.52 11.16
C ALA A 253 -3.50 4.32 11.47
N SER A 254 -3.70 5.41 10.74
CA SER A 254 -4.88 6.28 10.84
C SER A 254 -5.73 6.12 9.60
N TYR A 255 -7.02 5.89 9.76
CA TYR A 255 -7.94 5.66 8.66
C TYR A 255 -8.87 6.84 8.45
N TRP A 256 -8.98 7.28 7.21
CA TRP A 256 -9.82 8.40 6.77
C TRP A 256 -10.88 7.86 5.84
N PHE A 257 -12.12 7.79 6.30
CA PHE A 257 -13.24 7.29 5.52
C PHE A 257 -14.08 8.45 4.99
N TYR A 258 -14.30 8.46 3.69
CA TYR A 258 -15.25 9.39 3.07
C TYR A 258 -16.70 9.05 3.50
N ASP A 259 -17.06 7.78 3.45
CA ASP A 259 -18.31 7.22 4.00
C ASP A 259 -18.01 5.81 4.54
N ALA A 260 -17.82 5.70 5.85
CA ALA A 260 -17.46 4.44 6.48
C ALA A 260 -18.56 3.38 6.34
N ASP A 261 -19.82 3.78 6.45
CA ASP A 261 -20.96 2.88 6.33
C ASP A 261 -21.07 2.30 4.91
N PHE A 262 -20.88 3.16 3.90
CA PHE A 262 -20.82 2.72 2.51
C PHE A 262 -19.69 1.72 2.30
N VAL A 263 -18.49 2.01 2.76
CA VAL A 263 -17.32 1.12 2.63
C VAL A 263 -17.60 -0.24 3.26
N LEU A 264 -18.12 -0.27 4.48
CA LEU A 264 -18.41 -1.52 5.20
C LEU A 264 -19.53 -2.35 4.52
N ARG A 265 -20.58 -1.68 4.01
CA ARG A 265 -21.61 -2.36 3.22
C ARG A 265 -21.02 -2.91 1.92
N ARG A 266 -20.20 -2.13 1.23
CA ARG A 266 -19.57 -2.52 -0.03
C ARG A 266 -18.65 -3.73 0.13
N VAL A 267 -17.81 -3.76 1.18
CA VAL A 267 -16.97 -4.92 1.52
C VAL A 267 -17.83 -6.19 1.71
N ASN A 268 -18.93 -6.07 2.44
CA ASN A 268 -19.84 -7.20 2.65
C ASN A 268 -20.53 -7.66 1.35
N ASP A 269 -20.92 -6.72 0.49
CA ASP A 269 -21.54 -7.02 -0.80
C ASP A 269 -20.57 -7.69 -1.79
N ILE A 270 -19.31 -7.25 -1.82
CA ILE A 270 -18.25 -7.87 -2.60
C ILE A 270 -18.09 -9.31 -2.16
N ARG A 271 -17.92 -9.56 -0.86
CA ARG A 271 -17.77 -10.91 -0.31
C ARG A 271 -18.96 -11.80 -0.65
N ARG A 272 -20.19 -11.31 -0.50
CA ARG A 272 -21.41 -12.06 -0.80
C ARG A 272 -21.51 -12.43 -2.29
N ARG A 273 -21.21 -11.50 -3.20
CA ARG A 273 -21.19 -11.76 -4.64
C ARG A 273 -20.14 -12.78 -5.02
N THR A 274 -18.91 -12.58 -4.53
CA THR A 274 -17.81 -13.53 -4.78
C THR A 274 -18.19 -14.93 -4.29
N LEU A 275 -18.76 -15.05 -3.11
CA LEU A 275 -19.20 -16.33 -2.54
C LEU A 275 -20.25 -17.03 -3.43
N SER A 276 -21.16 -16.27 -4.10
CA SER A 276 -22.14 -16.84 -5.02
C SER A 276 -21.53 -17.34 -6.33
N ASP A 277 -20.39 -16.80 -6.73
CA ASP A 277 -19.74 -17.07 -8.02
C ASP A 277 -18.58 -18.07 -7.92
N MET A 278 -18.16 -18.43 -6.68
CA MET A 278 -17.05 -19.33 -6.44
C MET A 278 -17.41 -20.81 -6.55
N GLU A 279 -16.53 -21.60 -7.18
CA GLU A 279 -16.59 -23.06 -7.18
C GLU A 279 -16.24 -23.67 -5.81
N HIS A 280 -15.36 -23.00 -5.04
CA HIS A 280 -14.88 -23.42 -3.72
C HIS A 280 -15.19 -22.37 -2.65
N PRO A 281 -16.44 -22.34 -2.11
CA PRO A 281 -16.89 -21.35 -1.12
C PRO A 281 -16.08 -21.32 0.19
N ASP A 282 -15.46 -22.44 0.55
CA ASP A 282 -14.59 -22.62 1.73
C ASP A 282 -13.33 -21.74 1.69
N GLN A 283 -12.92 -21.30 0.50
CA GLN A 283 -11.73 -20.45 0.32
C GLN A 283 -12.01 -18.96 0.51
N ILE A 284 -13.26 -18.53 0.66
CA ILE A 284 -13.63 -17.11 0.73
C ILE A 284 -12.90 -16.36 1.85
N ASP A 285 -12.68 -17.02 3.00
CA ASP A 285 -12.01 -16.44 4.16
C ASP A 285 -10.50 -16.25 3.96
N SER A 286 -9.92 -16.93 2.99
CA SER A 286 -8.52 -16.73 2.59
C SER A 286 -8.33 -15.60 1.57
N LEU A 287 -9.39 -15.25 0.85
CA LEU A 287 -9.37 -14.25 -0.23
C LEU A 287 -9.88 -12.90 0.23
N LEU A 288 -10.98 -12.90 0.98
CA LEU A 288 -11.69 -11.67 1.36
C LEU A 288 -11.92 -11.57 2.87
N THR A 289 -11.75 -10.37 3.39
CA THR A 289 -12.14 -10.03 4.76
C THR A 289 -13.66 -9.87 4.86
N SER A 290 -14.23 -10.17 6.02
CA SER A 290 -15.62 -9.86 6.32
C SER A 290 -15.75 -8.45 6.92
N ARG A 291 -16.97 -7.87 6.89
CA ARG A 291 -17.27 -6.62 7.59
C ARG A 291 -16.87 -6.66 9.05
N ASN A 292 -17.21 -7.76 9.75
CA ASN A 292 -16.94 -7.90 11.19
C ASN A 292 -15.43 -8.03 11.47
N SER A 293 -14.70 -8.77 10.62
CA SER A 293 -13.25 -8.88 10.74
C SER A 293 -12.58 -7.52 10.51
N LEU A 294 -13.01 -6.80 9.46
CA LEU A 294 -12.45 -5.45 9.17
C LEU A 294 -12.71 -4.48 10.33
N LEU A 295 -13.91 -4.50 10.93
CA LEU A 295 -14.21 -3.68 12.11
C LEU A 295 -13.35 -4.05 13.32
N ALA A 296 -13.12 -5.32 13.54
CA ALA A 296 -12.24 -5.80 14.63
C ALA A 296 -10.79 -5.34 14.40
N ASP A 297 -10.30 -5.44 13.16
CA ASP A 297 -8.93 -5.04 12.80
C ASP A 297 -8.72 -3.52 12.87
N LEU A 298 -9.79 -2.73 12.63
CA LEU A 298 -9.77 -1.27 12.80
C LEU A 298 -9.90 -0.83 14.27
N SER A 299 -10.26 -1.76 15.16
CA SER A 299 -10.40 -1.48 16.58
C SER A 299 -9.06 -1.03 17.19
N GLY A 300 -9.04 0.13 17.82
CA GLY A 300 -7.82 0.72 18.37
C GLY A 300 -7.06 1.64 17.42
N SER A 301 -7.45 1.70 16.14
CA SER A 301 -6.92 2.67 15.18
C SER A 301 -7.59 4.03 15.32
N ARG A 302 -6.93 5.08 14.85
CA ARG A 302 -7.52 6.42 14.72
C ARG A 302 -8.40 6.46 13.49
N ILE A 303 -9.65 6.89 13.65
CA ILE A 303 -10.63 6.94 12.56
C ILE A 303 -11.10 8.38 12.37
N PHE A 304 -10.97 8.86 11.13
CA PHE A 304 -11.46 10.16 10.69
C PHE A 304 -12.61 9.94 9.72
N LEU A 305 -13.77 10.51 10.03
CA LEU A 305 -14.98 10.40 9.23
C LEU A 305 -15.23 11.75 8.55
N LEU A 306 -15.33 11.73 7.22
CA LEU A 306 -15.41 12.92 6.37
C LEU A 306 -16.85 13.26 5.96
N ARG A 307 -17.80 12.35 6.25
CA ARG A 307 -19.26 12.54 6.13
C ARG A 307 -19.97 12.02 7.37
N ASP A 308 -21.00 12.74 7.78
CA ASP A 308 -21.89 12.32 8.86
C ASP A 308 -22.83 11.19 8.42
N ASN A 309 -22.42 9.94 8.64
CA ASN A 309 -23.34 8.80 8.69
C ASN A 309 -23.15 8.08 10.04
N LEU A 310 -23.91 8.52 11.02
CA LEU A 310 -23.72 8.27 12.46
C LEU A 310 -24.10 6.86 12.95
N SER A 311 -24.48 5.88 12.09
CA SER A 311 -25.27 4.78 12.63
C SER A 311 -24.52 3.51 13.02
N LEU A 312 -23.23 3.31 12.68
CA LEU A 312 -22.65 1.96 12.80
C LEU A 312 -21.27 1.83 13.47
N ILE A 313 -20.57 2.87 13.81
CA ILE A 313 -19.30 2.77 14.53
C ILE A 313 -19.48 3.28 15.97
N HIS A 314 -20.05 2.47 16.84
CA HIS A 314 -19.96 2.65 18.27
C HIS A 314 -18.54 2.32 18.77
N ILE A 315 -17.60 3.20 18.48
CA ILE A 315 -16.28 3.19 19.07
C ILE A 315 -16.14 4.52 19.80
N SER A 316 -16.31 4.52 21.14
CA SER A 316 -16.14 5.65 22.07
C SER A 316 -16.77 6.98 21.63
N GLU A 317 -17.08 7.88 22.55
CA GLU A 317 -17.71 9.17 22.22
C GLU A 317 -16.93 9.91 21.12
N PRO A 318 -17.57 10.21 19.97
CA PRO A 318 -16.89 10.85 18.86
C PRO A 318 -16.60 12.32 19.19
N THR A 319 -15.36 12.75 18.95
CA THR A 319 -15.02 14.18 19.00
C THR A 319 -15.45 14.84 17.69
N ARG A 320 -16.46 15.72 17.74
CA ARG A 320 -16.88 16.53 16.59
C ARG A 320 -16.00 17.78 16.48
N LEU A 321 -15.39 17.97 15.33
CA LEU A 321 -14.64 19.18 15.00
C LEU A 321 -15.41 19.96 13.92
N GLN A 322 -15.95 21.12 14.28
CA GLN A 322 -16.38 22.15 13.32
C GLN A 322 -15.14 22.92 12.87
N LEU A 323 -14.95 23.02 11.56
CA LEU A 323 -13.78 23.62 10.90
C LEU A 323 -14.08 25.04 10.42
#